data_0df4c1eda2a038df1464e960ca673b2b
#
_entry.id   0df4c1eda2a038df1464e960ca673b2b
#
_cell.length_a   1.000
_cell.length_b   1.000
_cell.length_c   1.000
_cell.angle_alpha   90.00
_cell.angle_beta   90.00
_cell.angle_gamma   90.00
#
_symmetry.space_group_name_H-M   'P 1'
#
loop_
_entity.id
_entity.type
_entity.pdbx_description
1 polymer ?
#
loop_
_entity_poly.entity_id
_entity_poly.type
_entity_poly.pdbx_seq_one_letter_code
_entity_poly.pdbx_strand_id
1 'polypeptide(L)'
;MRRLAACLLATAIAAATGTAMTQTSPMTPDITGKPFVAADANNDYIKREVMIPMRDGVKLHTVIVLPKGARNAPIMLTRTPYDASGRTERLSSPHMKDLLSAGDDVFVEGGYIRVFQDVRGKYGSEGDYVMTRPLRGPLNPSEVDHATDAWDTIDWLVKNVKESNGKVGMIGSSYEGFTVVMALTNPHPALKVAVPESPMIDGWMGDDWFNYGAFRQVNFDYFTGQLSKRGKGAGIARQGHDDYSNFLQAGSAGDFAKAAGLEQLPWWHKLTEHAAYDAFWQEQALDKVMARTPLKVPTMWLQGLWDQEDMWGAIHSYAAMEPRDKRNTLNYLVMGPWRHSQVNYDGSALGALNFEGDTARQFRSEVLRPFLDQYLVDGAPKADTPPVFIYNTGENHWDRLKAWPRSCDKGCASSSRPLYLQAGGKLSFQQPVAGQAGFEEYVSDPAKPVPFVPRPVDFADRAMWTTWLVHDQRFVDGRPDVLTFVTEPLTEPLQIAGAPEVHLQASTSGSDSDWVVKLIDVYPEEMASNPKMGGYELPVSLAIFRGRYRESFSTPKPLASNQPLAFQFGLPTANHTFQPGHRVMVQVQSSLFPLYDRNP
;
A
#
# COMPACT_ATOMS: atom_id res chain seq x y z
N MET A 1 68.72 53.86 -69.19
CA MET A 1 67.84 55.04 -69.17
C MET A 1 66.44 54.66 -69.57
N ARG A 2 65.62 54.10 -68.77
CA ARG A 2 64.19 53.97 -68.93
C ARG A 2 63.62 53.53 -67.55
N ARG A 3 62.89 54.41 -66.93
CA ARG A 3 62.20 54.15 -65.69
C ARG A 3 60.89 53.40 -66.02
N LEU A 4 60.65 52.23 -65.39
CA LEU A 4 59.37 51.59 -65.40
C LEU A 4 58.66 51.89 -64.07
N ALA A 5 57.46 52.42 -64.19
CA ALA A 5 56.54 52.64 -63.07
C ALA A 5 55.77 51.36 -62.80
N ALA A 6 55.75 50.89 -61.57
CA ALA A 6 54.94 49.78 -61.15
C ALA A 6 53.62 50.28 -60.55
N CYS A 7 52.47 49.90 -61.15
CA CYS A 7 51.15 50.11 -60.59
C CYS A 7 50.86 48.96 -59.59
N LEU A 8 50.62 49.33 -58.34
CA LEU A 8 50.09 48.42 -57.32
C LEU A 8 48.56 48.40 -57.43
N LEU A 9 48.02 47.25 -57.87
CA LEU A 9 46.59 46.97 -57.73
C LEU A 9 46.39 46.32 -56.38
N ALA A 10 45.68 46.95 -55.45
CA ALA A 10 45.19 46.34 -54.19
C ALA A 10 43.87 45.61 -54.44
N THR A 11 43.92 44.29 -54.45
CA THR A 11 42.73 43.48 -54.47
C THR A 11 42.25 43.22 -53.04
N ALA A 12 41.10 43.80 -52.68
CA ALA A 12 40.40 43.52 -51.40
C ALA A 12 39.74 42.14 -51.51
N ILE A 13 40.25 41.15 -50.77
CA ILE A 13 39.63 39.84 -50.58
C ILE A 13 38.61 40.03 -49.46
N ALA A 14 37.32 40.05 -49.80
CA ALA A 14 36.23 39.90 -48.84
C ALA A 14 36.19 38.46 -48.37
N ALA A 15 36.61 38.18 -47.13
CA ALA A 15 36.45 36.88 -46.48
C ALA A 15 34.96 36.69 -46.13
N ALA A 16 34.25 35.95 -46.97
CA ALA A 16 32.96 35.41 -46.63
C ALA A 16 33.19 34.29 -45.63
N THR A 17 32.89 34.51 -44.36
CA THR A 17 32.79 33.46 -43.34
C THR A 17 31.49 32.68 -43.58
N GLY A 18 31.54 31.75 -44.56
CA GLY A 18 30.54 30.71 -44.67
C GLY A 18 30.75 29.72 -43.51
N THR A 19 29.78 29.65 -42.64
CA THR A 19 29.69 28.50 -41.72
C THR A 19 29.63 27.24 -42.56
N ALA A 20 30.77 26.54 -42.69
CA ALA A 20 30.84 25.22 -43.31
C ALA A 20 29.92 24.29 -42.47
N MET A 21 28.77 23.89 -43.01
CA MET A 21 28.09 22.71 -42.51
C MET A 21 29.07 21.57 -42.65
N THR A 22 29.58 21.07 -41.55
CA THR A 22 30.37 19.84 -41.53
C THR A 22 29.47 18.72 -42.02
N GLN A 23 29.68 18.29 -43.26
CA GLN A 23 29.01 17.15 -43.83
C GLN A 23 29.41 15.93 -42.97
N THR A 24 28.47 15.33 -42.28
CA THR A 24 28.71 14.16 -41.45
C THR A 24 29.13 12.99 -42.35
N SER A 25 30.21 12.34 -42.00
CA SER A 25 30.67 11.10 -42.68
C SER A 25 29.58 10.03 -42.58
N PRO A 26 29.36 9.21 -43.63
CA PRO A 26 28.45 8.06 -43.54
C PRO A 26 28.81 7.05 -42.42
N MET A 27 30.04 7.11 -41.89
CA MET A 27 30.50 6.29 -40.77
C MET A 27 30.48 7.01 -39.43
N THR A 28 29.89 8.20 -39.36
CA THR A 28 29.63 8.87 -38.06
C THR A 28 28.60 8.06 -37.28
N PRO A 29 28.84 7.70 -36.00
CA PRO A 29 27.86 6.97 -35.21
C PRO A 29 26.54 7.74 -35.09
N ASP A 30 25.41 7.06 -35.35
CA ASP A 30 24.07 7.69 -35.26
C ASP A 30 23.63 7.92 -33.81
N ILE A 31 24.19 7.14 -32.87
CA ILE A 31 23.98 7.31 -31.44
C ILE A 31 25.04 8.27 -30.91
N THR A 32 24.60 9.42 -30.39
CA THR A 32 25.52 10.41 -29.81
C THR A 32 26.02 9.95 -28.44
N GLY A 33 27.26 10.32 -28.08
CA GLY A 33 27.80 10.08 -26.73
C GLY A 33 27.17 10.95 -25.63
N LYS A 34 26.22 11.82 -25.97
CA LYS A 34 25.44 12.65 -25.05
C LYS A 34 23.96 12.30 -25.19
N PRO A 35 23.20 12.29 -24.09
CA PRO A 35 21.74 12.11 -24.17
C PRO A 35 21.10 13.15 -25.11
N PHE A 36 20.14 12.71 -25.90
CA PHE A 36 19.32 13.62 -26.69
C PHE A 36 18.45 14.44 -25.75
N VAL A 37 18.48 15.75 -25.87
CA VAL A 37 17.61 16.67 -25.14
C VAL A 37 16.64 17.30 -26.14
N ALA A 38 15.35 17.00 -26.01
CA ALA A 38 14.33 17.64 -26.82
C ALA A 38 14.20 19.12 -26.47
N ALA A 39 13.81 19.94 -27.45
CA ALA A 39 13.57 21.37 -27.18
C ALA A 39 12.27 21.56 -26.37
N ASP A 40 12.37 22.22 -25.22
CA ASP A 40 11.28 22.45 -24.25
C ASP A 40 10.39 23.66 -24.58
N ALA A 41 10.32 24.09 -25.83
CA ALA A 41 9.79 25.41 -26.17
C ALA A 41 8.33 25.67 -25.74
N ASN A 42 7.51 24.61 -25.57
CA ASN A 42 6.05 24.72 -25.34
C ASN A 42 5.54 24.03 -24.07
N ASN A 43 6.41 23.55 -23.20
CA ASN A 43 5.97 22.89 -21.97
C ASN A 43 5.27 23.90 -21.04
N ASP A 44 4.15 23.50 -20.44
CA ASP A 44 3.45 24.26 -19.38
C ASP A 44 4.07 24.05 -18.00
N TYR A 45 5.15 23.27 -17.91
CA TYR A 45 5.90 22.95 -16.71
C TYR A 45 7.41 23.17 -16.88
N ILE A 46 8.12 23.15 -15.76
CA ILE A 46 9.58 23.06 -15.65
C ILE A 46 9.91 21.78 -14.90
N LYS A 47 10.76 20.92 -15.47
CA LYS A 47 11.33 19.74 -14.79
C LYS A 47 12.79 20.02 -14.43
N ARG A 48 13.16 19.77 -13.17
CA ARG A 48 14.54 19.88 -12.67
C ARG A 48 14.94 18.59 -12.01
N GLU A 49 16.12 18.09 -12.30
CA GLU A 49 16.73 16.96 -11.61
C GLU A 49 17.92 17.48 -10.80
N VAL A 50 17.95 17.14 -9.52
CA VAL A 50 18.97 17.63 -8.59
C VAL A 50 19.42 16.51 -7.65
N MET A 51 20.68 16.61 -7.20
CA MET A 51 21.22 15.74 -6.16
C MET A 51 21.24 16.51 -4.84
N ILE A 52 20.30 16.22 -3.94
CA ILE A 52 20.19 16.90 -2.66
C ILE A 52 21.15 16.27 -1.64
N PRO A 53 22.10 17.04 -1.08
CA PRO A 53 23.03 16.52 -0.08
C PRO A 53 22.33 16.31 1.26
N MET A 54 22.53 15.13 1.85
CA MET A 54 22.12 14.80 3.21
C MET A 54 23.23 15.18 4.19
N ARG A 55 22.92 15.18 5.50
CA ARG A 55 23.84 15.56 6.59
C ARG A 55 25.13 14.74 6.65
N ASP A 56 25.11 13.52 6.13
CA ASP A 56 26.27 12.61 6.05
C ASP A 56 27.05 12.72 4.73
N GLY A 57 26.67 13.67 3.85
CA GLY A 57 27.30 13.93 2.57
C GLY A 57 26.78 13.06 1.41
N VAL A 58 25.98 12.03 1.68
CA VAL A 58 25.30 11.25 0.64
C VAL A 58 24.29 12.14 -0.09
N LYS A 59 24.19 11.99 -1.41
CA LYS A 59 23.27 12.81 -2.22
C LYS A 59 22.11 11.97 -2.73
N LEU A 60 20.89 12.51 -2.56
CA LEU A 60 19.66 11.84 -3.02
C LEU A 60 19.15 12.49 -4.29
N HIS A 61 18.92 11.64 -5.30
CA HIS A 61 18.36 12.04 -6.58
C HIS A 61 16.91 12.51 -6.41
N THR A 62 16.61 13.68 -6.90
CA THR A 62 15.32 14.34 -6.70
C THR A 62 14.86 14.99 -8.00
N VAL A 63 13.62 14.72 -8.37
CA VAL A 63 12.95 15.31 -9.54
C VAL A 63 11.90 16.31 -9.06
N ILE A 64 11.99 17.54 -9.53
CA ILE A 64 11.09 18.65 -9.20
C ILE A 64 10.35 19.05 -10.46
N VAL A 65 9.02 18.95 -10.44
CA VAL A 65 8.15 19.37 -11.54
C VAL A 65 7.25 20.48 -11.03
N LEU A 66 7.27 21.62 -11.69
CA LEU A 66 6.49 22.79 -11.29
C LEU A 66 5.81 23.44 -12.49
N PRO A 67 4.62 24.04 -12.30
CA PRO A 67 3.97 24.80 -13.35
C PRO A 67 4.85 25.97 -13.85
N LYS A 68 4.88 26.20 -15.15
CA LYS A 68 5.64 27.31 -15.72
C LYS A 68 5.08 28.65 -15.22
N GLY A 69 5.94 29.46 -14.62
CA GLY A 69 5.55 30.74 -14.02
C GLY A 69 4.98 30.61 -12.58
N ALA A 70 5.09 29.43 -11.95
CA ALA A 70 4.69 29.24 -10.54
C ALA A 70 5.35 30.30 -9.62
N ARG A 71 4.55 30.79 -8.66
CA ARG A 71 5.00 31.71 -7.59
C ARG A 71 4.19 31.40 -6.34
N ASN A 72 4.83 31.43 -5.17
CA ASN A 72 4.20 31.10 -3.89
C ASN A 72 3.44 29.76 -3.93
N ALA A 73 3.96 28.79 -4.68
CA ALA A 73 3.32 27.49 -4.85
C ALA A 73 3.68 26.55 -3.69
N PRO A 74 2.74 25.75 -3.17
CA PRO A 74 3.05 24.76 -2.16
C PRO A 74 3.82 23.58 -2.77
N ILE A 75 4.65 22.91 -1.95
CA ILE A 75 5.37 21.70 -2.35
C ILE A 75 4.62 20.47 -1.86
N MET A 76 4.45 19.47 -2.74
CA MET A 76 4.02 18.12 -2.37
C MET A 76 5.14 17.14 -2.68
N LEU A 77 5.71 16.54 -1.61
CA LEU A 77 6.84 15.63 -1.65
C LEU A 77 6.39 14.17 -1.53
N THR A 78 6.93 13.33 -2.42
CA THR A 78 6.87 11.86 -2.33
C THR A 78 8.31 11.31 -2.34
N ARG A 79 8.67 10.47 -1.36
CA ARG A 79 9.95 9.77 -1.34
C ARG A 79 9.73 8.31 -1.69
N THR A 80 10.43 7.79 -2.69
CA THR A 80 10.09 6.55 -3.39
C THR A 80 11.28 5.59 -3.54
N PRO A 81 11.07 4.27 -3.37
CA PRO A 81 12.03 3.25 -3.82
C PRO A 81 11.75 2.81 -5.27
N TYR A 82 10.82 3.46 -6.00
CA TYR A 82 10.24 3.00 -7.27
C TYR A 82 10.56 3.87 -8.48
N ASP A 83 11.73 4.58 -8.49
CA ASP A 83 12.18 5.45 -9.57
C ASP A 83 11.50 6.82 -9.64
N ALA A 84 12.14 7.81 -9.03
CA ALA A 84 11.68 9.20 -9.03
C ALA A 84 11.57 9.79 -10.45
N SER A 85 12.48 9.43 -11.36
CA SER A 85 12.40 9.85 -12.77
C SER A 85 11.20 9.22 -13.46
N GLY A 86 10.99 7.91 -13.27
CA GLY A 86 9.85 7.18 -13.84
C GLY A 86 8.49 7.71 -13.39
N ARG A 87 8.39 8.31 -12.17
CA ARG A 87 7.17 8.99 -11.69
C ARG A 87 6.81 10.21 -12.53
N THR A 88 7.72 10.74 -13.31
CA THR A 88 7.55 11.94 -14.13
C THR A 88 7.69 11.65 -15.62
N GLU A 89 7.40 10.44 -16.05
CA GLU A 89 7.57 9.96 -17.43
C GLU A 89 6.39 9.13 -17.92
N ARG A 90 5.18 9.38 -17.37
CA ARG A 90 3.98 8.63 -17.79
C ARG A 90 3.72 8.75 -19.29
N LEU A 91 3.77 9.98 -19.81
CA LEU A 91 3.66 10.27 -21.24
C LEU A 91 4.67 11.36 -21.60
N SER A 92 5.22 11.31 -22.80
CA SER A 92 5.97 12.43 -23.39
C SER A 92 4.97 13.46 -23.89
N SER A 93 4.78 14.54 -23.11
CA SER A 93 3.78 15.58 -23.39
C SER A 93 4.29 16.95 -22.93
N PRO A 94 3.86 18.04 -23.59
CA PRO A 94 4.11 19.39 -23.10
C PRO A 94 3.25 19.78 -21.89
N HIS A 95 2.35 18.89 -21.44
CA HIS A 95 1.44 19.16 -20.34
C HIS A 95 1.81 18.40 -19.07
N MET A 96 1.97 19.13 -17.95
CA MET A 96 2.32 18.57 -16.64
C MET A 96 1.37 17.44 -16.20
N LYS A 97 0.07 17.58 -16.48
CA LYS A 97 -0.94 16.56 -16.17
C LYS A 97 -0.72 15.21 -16.86
N ASP A 98 -0.10 15.23 -18.04
CA ASP A 98 0.17 14.01 -18.80
C ASP A 98 1.50 13.36 -18.39
N LEU A 99 2.45 14.20 -17.94
CA LEU A 99 3.75 13.79 -17.44
C LEU A 99 3.64 13.01 -16.12
N LEU A 100 2.79 13.51 -15.20
CA LEU A 100 2.58 12.96 -13.86
C LEU A 100 1.55 11.83 -13.86
N SER A 101 1.45 11.10 -12.75
CA SER A 101 0.46 10.05 -12.58
C SER A 101 -0.98 10.60 -12.57
N ALA A 102 -1.97 9.74 -12.85
CA ALA A 102 -3.38 10.15 -12.81
C ALA A 102 -3.80 10.65 -11.41
N GLY A 103 -3.24 10.08 -10.34
CA GLY A 103 -3.51 10.50 -8.97
C GLY A 103 -2.96 11.87 -8.59
N ASP A 104 -2.07 12.45 -9.42
CA ASP A 104 -1.54 13.80 -9.23
C ASP A 104 -2.45 14.90 -9.84
N ASP A 105 -3.61 14.55 -10.39
CA ASP A 105 -4.56 15.46 -11.05
C ASP A 105 -4.88 16.69 -10.19
N VAL A 106 -5.22 16.49 -8.92
CA VAL A 106 -5.58 17.55 -7.97
C VAL A 106 -4.40 18.48 -7.62
N PHE A 107 -3.17 17.98 -7.66
CA PHE A 107 -1.96 18.79 -7.44
C PHE A 107 -1.66 19.66 -8.64
N VAL A 108 -1.80 19.13 -9.85
CA VAL A 108 -1.62 19.89 -11.09
C VAL A 108 -2.67 21.01 -11.19
N GLU A 109 -3.94 20.69 -10.96
CA GLU A 109 -5.04 21.65 -10.94
C GLU A 109 -4.87 22.71 -9.84
N GLY A 110 -4.26 22.34 -8.70
CA GLY A 110 -3.96 23.23 -7.57
C GLY A 110 -2.70 24.07 -7.76
N GLY A 111 -1.94 23.89 -8.85
CA GLY A 111 -0.70 24.60 -9.09
C GLY A 111 0.46 24.22 -8.15
N TYR A 112 0.43 23.02 -7.60
CA TYR A 112 1.46 22.51 -6.69
C TYR A 112 2.78 22.23 -7.41
N ILE A 113 3.88 22.38 -6.69
CA ILE A 113 5.18 21.85 -7.06
C ILE A 113 5.22 20.39 -6.62
N ARG A 114 5.34 19.45 -7.58
CA ARG A 114 5.50 18.03 -7.27
C ARG A 114 6.98 17.69 -7.17
N VAL A 115 7.34 17.01 -6.10
CA VAL A 115 8.72 16.57 -5.85
C VAL A 115 8.72 15.06 -5.61
N PHE A 116 9.56 14.35 -6.37
CA PHE A 116 9.81 12.94 -6.19
C PHE A 116 11.27 12.72 -5.87
N GLN A 117 11.57 11.96 -4.84
CA GLN A 117 12.95 11.68 -4.43
C GLN A 117 13.18 10.19 -4.30
N ASP A 118 14.17 9.66 -4.99
CA ASP A 118 14.64 8.29 -4.76
C ASP A 118 15.17 8.16 -3.34
N VAL A 119 14.71 7.15 -2.59
CA VAL A 119 15.27 6.85 -1.27
C VAL A 119 16.72 6.42 -1.38
N ARG A 120 17.47 6.60 -0.31
CA ARG A 120 18.89 6.25 -0.19
C ARG A 120 19.18 4.86 -0.74
N GLY A 121 20.16 4.76 -1.64
CA GLY A 121 20.62 3.51 -2.23
C GLY A 121 19.72 2.94 -3.35
N LYS A 122 18.67 3.65 -3.76
CA LYS A 122 17.82 3.25 -4.90
C LYS A 122 17.99 4.20 -6.09
N TYR A 123 17.86 3.64 -7.29
CA TYR A 123 17.92 4.33 -8.58
C TYR A 123 19.04 5.37 -8.66
N GLY A 124 18.74 6.64 -8.79
CA GLY A 124 19.70 7.72 -8.91
C GLY A 124 20.33 8.20 -7.60
N SER A 125 19.81 7.75 -6.44
CA SER A 125 20.32 8.14 -5.14
C SER A 125 21.59 7.37 -4.75
N GLU A 126 22.52 8.07 -4.09
CA GLU A 126 23.73 7.49 -3.51
C GLU A 126 23.42 6.73 -2.20
N GLY A 127 24.46 6.11 -1.61
CA GLY A 127 24.41 5.39 -0.34
C GLY A 127 23.91 3.94 -0.49
N ASP A 128 23.63 3.31 0.65
CA ASP A 128 23.22 1.91 0.74
C ASP A 128 21.73 1.79 1.02
N TYR A 129 21.06 0.93 0.26
CA TYR A 129 19.66 0.61 0.48
C TYR A 129 19.50 -0.42 1.60
N VAL A 130 18.65 -0.11 2.57
CA VAL A 130 18.17 -1.03 3.59
C VAL A 130 16.66 -1.06 3.50
N MET A 131 16.07 -2.24 3.28
CA MET A 131 14.62 -2.42 3.23
C MET A 131 14.01 -1.90 4.53
N THR A 132 13.03 -1.00 4.40
CA THR A 132 12.37 -0.37 5.56
C THR A 132 13.34 0.04 6.66
N ARG A 133 14.41 0.75 6.28
CA ARG A 133 15.46 1.17 7.23
C ARG A 133 14.86 1.68 8.54
N PRO A 134 15.16 1.04 9.68
CA PRO A 134 14.64 1.45 10.98
C PRO A 134 15.08 2.87 11.36
N LEU A 135 14.37 3.48 12.30
CA LEU A 135 14.84 4.69 12.98
C LEU A 135 16.18 4.43 13.65
N ARG A 136 16.97 5.50 13.80
CA ARG A 136 18.22 5.45 14.56
C ARG A 136 17.96 4.91 15.96
N GLY A 137 18.73 3.92 16.36
CA GLY A 137 18.55 3.19 17.62
C GLY A 137 19.25 1.83 17.58
N PRO A 138 18.83 0.88 18.40
CA PRO A 138 19.47 -0.44 18.49
C PRO A 138 19.53 -1.18 17.14
N LEU A 139 18.47 -1.09 16.31
CA LEU A 139 18.41 -1.73 15.00
C LEU A 139 19.13 -0.92 13.90
N ASN A 140 19.42 0.35 14.14
CA ASN A 140 20.11 1.23 13.20
C ASN A 140 21.10 2.13 13.93
N PRO A 141 22.34 1.68 14.14
CA PRO A 141 23.37 2.45 14.82
C PRO A 141 23.97 3.58 13.99
N SER A 142 23.53 3.76 12.72
CA SER A 142 24.02 4.84 11.86
C SER A 142 23.41 6.19 12.26
N GLU A 143 24.02 7.28 11.77
CA GLU A 143 23.57 8.66 12.01
C GLU A 143 22.34 9.05 11.17
N VAL A 144 21.88 8.17 10.27
CA VAL A 144 20.84 8.47 9.26
C VAL A 144 19.74 7.43 9.22
N ASP A 145 18.53 7.90 8.93
CA ASP A 145 17.33 7.13 8.69
C ASP A 145 16.40 7.88 7.71
N HIS A 146 15.22 7.32 7.42
CA HIS A 146 14.27 8.00 6.55
C HIS A 146 13.74 9.32 7.12
N ALA A 147 13.68 9.47 8.46
CA ALA A 147 13.25 10.72 9.09
C ALA A 147 14.29 11.83 8.89
N THR A 148 15.58 11.52 9.06
CA THR A 148 16.66 12.47 8.81
C THR A 148 16.79 12.85 7.36
N ASP A 149 16.68 11.89 6.44
CA ASP A 149 16.72 12.15 5.00
C ASP A 149 15.53 13.03 4.55
N ALA A 150 14.31 12.79 5.10
CA ALA A 150 13.16 13.64 4.84
C ALA A 150 13.36 15.06 5.37
N TRP A 151 13.91 15.19 6.58
CA TRP A 151 14.19 16.48 7.20
C TRP A 151 15.17 17.31 6.35
N ASP A 152 16.31 16.71 5.96
CA ASP A 152 17.35 17.37 5.15
C ASP A 152 16.82 17.73 3.76
N THR A 153 15.99 16.86 3.17
CA THR A 153 15.34 17.11 1.88
C THR A 153 14.41 18.32 1.96
N ILE A 154 13.55 18.40 2.97
CA ILE A 154 12.60 19.51 3.14
C ILE A 154 13.36 20.81 3.40
N ASP A 155 14.39 20.79 4.25
CA ASP A 155 15.24 21.95 4.53
C ASP A 155 15.89 22.51 3.24
N TRP A 156 16.40 21.60 2.40
CA TRP A 156 16.97 21.99 1.12
C TRP A 156 15.92 22.57 0.16
N LEU A 157 14.75 21.93 0.05
CA LEU A 157 13.67 22.36 -0.85
C LEU A 157 13.20 23.78 -0.52
N VAL A 158 12.92 24.09 0.74
CA VAL A 158 12.42 25.42 1.14
C VAL A 158 13.47 26.52 0.97
N LYS A 159 14.76 26.17 0.98
CA LYS A 159 15.85 27.12 0.74
C LYS A 159 16.17 27.35 -0.74
N ASN A 160 15.96 26.36 -1.59
CA ASN A 160 16.46 26.36 -2.96
C ASN A 160 15.37 26.44 -4.05
N VAL A 161 14.12 26.09 -3.74
CA VAL A 161 12.99 26.20 -4.69
C VAL A 161 12.30 27.55 -4.47
N LYS A 162 12.76 28.58 -5.18
CA LYS A 162 12.33 29.98 -5.00
C LYS A 162 10.87 30.24 -5.39
N GLU A 163 10.28 29.36 -6.21
CA GLU A 163 8.89 29.42 -6.63
C GLU A 163 7.93 28.99 -5.51
N SER A 164 8.46 28.34 -4.46
CA SER A 164 7.69 27.84 -3.33
C SER A 164 7.32 28.94 -2.32
N ASN A 165 6.19 28.72 -1.63
CA ASN A 165 5.79 29.50 -0.46
C ASN A 165 6.45 29.00 0.86
N GLY A 166 7.37 28.04 0.79
CA GLY A 166 8.06 27.47 1.94
C GLY A 166 7.25 26.47 2.76
N LYS A 167 6.07 26.05 2.30
CA LYS A 167 5.23 25.01 2.93
C LYS A 167 5.32 23.71 2.16
N VAL A 168 5.47 22.61 2.88
CA VAL A 168 5.62 21.26 2.32
C VAL A 168 4.55 20.35 2.88
N GLY A 169 3.88 19.61 2.01
CA GLY A 169 3.11 18.43 2.33
C GLY A 169 3.85 17.16 1.90
N MET A 170 3.59 16.05 2.56
CA MET A 170 4.07 14.73 2.12
C MET A 170 2.91 13.80 1.88
N ILE A 171 2.98 13.05 0.77
CA ILE A 171 2.02 12.04 0.38
C ILE A 171 2.74 10.85 -0.26
N GLY A 172 2.19 9.66 -0.11
CA GLY A 172 2.71 8.46 -0.76
C GLY A 172 2.02 7.21 -0.31
N SER A 173 2.04 6.19 -1.18
CA SER A 173 1.36 4.91 -0.97
C SER A 173 2.36 3.79 -0.71
N SER A 174 1.99 2.80 0.14
CA SER A 174 2.81 1.64 0.41
C SER A 174 4.14 2.02 1.09
N TYR A 175 5.27 1.60 0.54
CA TYR A 175 6.58 2.05 1.00
C TYR A 175 6.73 3.60 1.00
N GLU A 176 6.13 4.29 0.04
CA GLU A 176 6.11 5.75 0.04
C GLU A 176 5.31 6.28 1.23
N GLY A 177 4.21 5.62 1.62
CA GLY A 177 3.45 5.88 2.84
C GLY A 177 4.28 5.65 4.11
N PHE A 178 5.06 4.57 4.16
CA PHE A 178 6.06 4.35 5.20
C PHE A 178 7.02 5.54 5.32
N THR A 179 7.54 6.07 4.22
CA THR A 179 8.47 7.23 4.27
C THR A 179 7.79 8.49 4.80
N VAL A 180 6.49 8.68 4.56
CA VAL A 180 5.70 9.77 5.15
C VAL A 180 5.63 9.62 6.67
N VAL A 181 5.31 8.42 7.16
CA VAL A 181 5.24 8.16 8.61
C VAL A 181 6.60 8.33 9.28
N MET A 182 7.68 7.90 8.64
CA MET A 182 9.04 8.14 9.13
C MET A 182 9.34 9.64 9.29
N ALA A 183 8.91 10.48 8.36
CA ALA A 183 9.07 11.94 8.46
C ALA A 183 8.27 12.54 9.64
N LEU A 184 7.13 11.94 10.01
CA LEU A 184 6.31 12.38 11.13
C LEU A 184 6.95 12.10 12.51
N THR A 185 7.92 11.18 12.59
CA THR A 185 8.63 10.90 13.87
C THR A 185 9.51 12.06 14.32
N ASN A 186 10.03 12.84 13.37
CA ASN A 186 10.80 14.07 13.63
C ASN A 186 10.52 15.11 12.53
N PRO A 187 9.33 15.73 12.50
CA PRO A 187 8.91 16.55 11.39
C PRO A 187 9.69 17.86 11.30
N HIS A 188 10.11 18.23 10.07
CA HIS A 188 10.67 19.54 9.77
C HIS A 188 9.60 20.64 9.99
N PRO A 189 9.95 21.83 10.49
CA PRO A 189 8.96 22.92 10.71
C PRO A 189 8.15 23.33 9.47
N ALA A 190 8.69 23.13 8.28
CA ALA A 190 7.98 23.39 7.01
C ALA A 190 7.03 22.27 6.58
N LEU A 191 7.08 21.08 7.19
CA LEU A 191 6.11 20.02 6.96
C LEU A 191 4.79 20.39 7.65
N LYS A 192 3.78 20.76 6.87
CA LYS A 192 2.51 21.30 7.35
C LYS A 192 1.36 20.30 7.36
N VAL A 193 1.45 19.25 6.54
CA VAL A 193 0.42 18.20 6.41
C VAL A 193 1.03 16.94 5.86
N ALA A 194 0.47 15.79 6.23
CA ALA A 194 0.93 14.47 5.78
C ALA A 194 -0.25 13.57 5.44
N VAL A 195 -0.08 12.77 4.38
CA VAL A 195 -1.07 11.78 3.92
C VAL A 195 -0.36 10.46 3.63
N PRO A 196 -0.12 9.62 4.66
CA PRO A 196 0.34 8.26 4.43
C PRO A 196 -0.82 7.41 3.89
N GLU A 197 -0.65 6.91 2.66
CA GLU A 197 -1.62 6.06 1.97
C GLU A 197 -1.20 4.61 2.10
N SER A 198 -2.07 3.72 2.59
CA SER A 198 -1.79 2.29 2.77
C SER A 198 -0.34 2.06 3.19
N PRO A 199 0.13 2.70 4.29
CA PRO A 199 1.53 2.68 4.65
C PRO A 199 1.92 1.33 5.24
N MET A 200 3.07 0.77 4.84
CA MET A 200 3.67 -0.36 5.51
C MET A 200 4.20 0.08 6.89
N ILE A 201 3.61 -0.41 7.97
CA ILE A 201 3.81 0.04 9.36
C ILE A 201 4.32 -1.07 10.26
N ASP A 202 3.70 -2.24 10.21
CA ASP A 202 4.10 -3.42 10.99
C ASP A 202 4.09 -4.66 10.07
N GLY A 203 5.26 -5.01 9.56
CA GLY A 203 5.43 -6.09 8.60
C GLY A 203 5.16 -7.50 9.14
N TRP A 204 4.93 -7.67 10.44
CA TRP A 204 4.59 -8.95 11.02
C TRP A 204 3.10 -9.10 11.33
N MET A 205 2.43 -8.00 11.64
CA MET A 205 1.03 -8.02 12.06
C MET A 205 0.02 -8.07 10.90
N GLY A 206 0.44 -7.70 9.68
CA GLY A 206 -0.47 -7.72 8.54
C GLY A 206 0.03 -6.96 7.32
N ASP A 207 1.09 -6.16 7.46
CA ASP A 207 1.70 -5.45 6.35
C ASP A 207 2.85 -6.28 5.77
N ASP A 208 2.83 -6.52 4.46
CA ASP A 208 3.87 -7.16 3.64
C ASP A 208 4.30 -8.59 4.01
N TRP A 209 4.89 -8.87 5.20
CA TRP A 209 5.70 -10.08 5.38
C TRP A 209 4.98 -11.22 6.07
N PHE A 210 4.21 -10.91 7.10
CA PHE A 210 3.45 -11.90 7.87
C PHE A 210 2.05 -11.39 8.18
N ASN A 211 1.13 -12.32 8.40
CA ASN A 211 -0.17 -12.04 9.02
C ASN A 211 -0.35 -13.02 10.17
N TYR A 212 -0.27 -12.50 11.41
CA TYR A 212 -0.30 -13.29 12.64
C TYR A 212 0.58 -14.55 12.58
N GLY A 213 1.80 -14.41 12.05
CA GLY A 213 2.79 -15.47 11.96
C GLY A 213 2.73 -16.36 10.72
N ALA A 214 1.72 -16.26 9.88
CA ALA A 214 1.72 -16.89 8.56
C ALA A 214 2.54 -16.06 7.59
N PHE A 215 3.52 -16.67 6.92
CA PHE A 215 4.43 -15.98 6.01
C PHE A 215 3.79 -15.73 4.63
N ARG A 216 3.82 -14.49 4.18
CA ARG A 216 3.29 -14.07 2.86
C ARG A 216 4.31 -14.36 1.76
N GLN A 217 4.30 -15.58 1.26
CA GLN A 217 5.29 -16.01 0.25
C GLN A 217 5.10 -15.36 -1.12
N VAL A 218 3.95 -14.77 -1.42
CA VAL A 218 3.75 -13.96 -2.63
C VAL A 218 4.77 -12.80 -2.73
N ASN A 219 5.27 -12.30 -1.60
CA ASN A 219 6.20 -11.18 -1.56
C ASN A 219 7.65 -11.55 -1.91
N PHE A 220 7.92 -12.81 -2.25
CA PHE A 220 9.22 -13.20 -2.81
C PHE A 220 9.59 -12.38 -4.05
N ASP A 221 8.65 -12.16 -4.97
CA ASP A 221 8.90 -11.35 -6.17
C ASP A 221 9.14 -9.88 -5.82
N TYR A 222 8.38 -9.35 -4.87
CA TYR A 222 8.51 -7.95 -4.44
C TYR A 222 9.92 -7.68 -3.89
N PHE A 223 10.37 -8.41 -2.87
CA PHE A 223 11.67 -8.11 -2.30
C PHE A 223 12.83 -8.49 -3.23
N THR A 224 12.68 -9.51 -4.08
CA THR A 224 13.68 -9.82 -5.10
C THR A 224 13.81 -8.68 -6.09
N GLY A 225 12.69 -8.14 -6.57
CA GLY A 225 12.65 -6.96 -7.44
C GLY A 225 13.26 -5.71 -6.77
N GLN A 226 13.09 -5.56 -5.47
CA GLN A 226 13.64 -4.41 -4.73
C GLN A 226 15.13 -4.55 -4.40
N LEU A 227 15.62 -5.76 -4.12
CA LEU A 227 16.91 -5.99 -3.46
C LEU A 227 17.99 -6.57 -4.36
N SER A 228 17.63 -7.15 -5.52
CA SER A 228 18.61 -7.77 -6.40
C SER A 228 19.55 -6.76 -7.08
N LYS A 229 19.16 -5.50 -7.18
CA LYS A 229 20.01 -4.39 -7.63
C LYS A 229 19.44 -3.02 -7.24
N ARG A 230 20.24 -1.95 -7.43
CA ARG A 230 19.85 -0.56 -7.13
C ARG A 230 18.60 -0.10 -7.91
N GLY A 231 18.53 -0.38 -9.20
CA GLY A 231 17.36 -0.09 -10.04
C GLY A 231 16.30 -1.19 -9.94
N LYS A 232 15.45 -1.32 -10.97
CA LYS A 232 14.46 -2.39 -11.07
C LYS A 232 15.17 -3.75 -11.18
N GLY A 233 14.95 -4.59 -10.17
CA GLY A 233 15.53 -5.94 -10.08
C GLY A 233 14.88 -6.94 -11.04
N ALA A 234 15.41 -8.15 -11.04
CA ALA A 234 14.82 -9.27 -11.76
C ALA A 234 13.65 -9.86 -10.97
N GLY A 235 12.67 -10.43 -11.67
CA GLY A 235 11.67 -11.31 -11.08
C GLY A 235 12.22 -12.73 -10.88
N ILE A 236 11.49 -13.55 -10.15
CA ILE A 236 11.80 -14.97 -9.96
C ILE A 236 11.26 -15.76 -11.15
N ALA A 237 12.11 -16.62 -11.76
CA ALA A 237 11.68 -17.49 -12.85
C ALA A 237 10.64 -18.53 -12.36
N ARG A 238 9.62 -18.77 -13.17
CA ARG A 238 8.55 -19.75 -12.92
C ARG A 238 8.67 -20.92 -13.90
N GLN A 239 8.22 -22.08 -13.43
CA GLN A 239 8.03 -23.27 -14.27
C GLN A 239 6.54 -23.42 -14.61
N GLY A 240 6.11 -22.82 -15.73
CA GLY A 240 4.71 -22.82 -16.14
C GLY A 240 3.93 -21.60 -15.65
N HIS A 241 2.59 -21.66 -15.74
CA HIS A 241 1.68 -20.52 -15.54
C HIS A 241 0.80 -20.66 -14.28
N ASP A 242 1.11 -21.60 -13.38
CA ASP A 242 0.34 -21.83 -12.17
C ASP A 242 1.24 -21.80 -10.95
N ASP A 243 1.27 -20.68 -10.27
CA ASP A 243 2.06 -20.50 -9.05
C ASP A 243 1.62 -21.43 -7.92
N TYR A 244 0.36 -21.86 -7.89
CA TYR A 244 -0.06 -22.92 -6.97
C TYR A 244 0.79 -24.19 -7.17
N SER A 245 0.97 -24.62 -8.40
CA SER A 245 1.81 -25.79 -8.72
C SER A 245 3.29 -25.53 -8.46
N ASN A 246 3.79 -24.34 -8.81
CA ASN A 246 5.19 -23.96 -8.59
C ASN A 246 5.59 -24.03 -7.10
N PHE A 247 4.81 -23.41 -6.24
CA PHE A 247 5.06 -23.41 -4.79
C PHE A 247 4.80 -24.78 -4.15
N LEU A 248 3.78 -25.52 -4.62
CA LEU A 248 3.48 -26.85 -4.10
C LEU A 248 4.62 -27.85 -4.37
N GLN A 249 5.16 -27.84 -5.59
CA GLN A 249 6.26 -28.73 -6.02
C GLN A 249 7.58 -28.39 -5.34
N ALA A 250 7.82 -27.13 -5.05
CA ALA A 250 9.02 -26.70 -4.37
C ALA A 250 9.10 -27.21 -2.91
N GLY A 251 7.97 -27.48 -2.27
CA GLY A 251 7.93 -27.93 -0.88
C GLY A 251 7.58 -26.80 0.09
N SER A 252 8.49 -26.47 1.00
CA SER A 252 8.31 -25.35 1.92
C SER A 252 8.64 -24.01 1.24
N ALA A 253 8.23 -22.89 1.87
CA ALA A 253 8.65 -21.56 1.45
C ALA A 253 10.20 -21.41 1.46
N GLY A 254 10.87 -22.06 2.41
CA GLY A 254 12.34 -22.11 2.46
C GLY A 254 12.95 -22.88 1.29
N ASP A 255 12.38 -24.02 0.89
CA ASP A 255 12.85 -24.78 -0.28
C ASP A 255 12.65 -23.99 -1.58
N PHE A 256 11.53 -23.29 -1.72
CA PHE A 256 11.30 -22.38 -2.85
C PHE A 256 12.35 -21.26 -2.88
N ALA A 257 12.57 -20.59 -1.74
CA ALA A 257 13.55 -19.52 -1.62
C ALA A 257 14.96 -19.99 -2.01
N LYS A 258 15.36 -21.17 -1.53
CA LYS A 258 16.65 -21.80 -1.87
C LYS A 258 16.75 -22.11 -3.36
N ALA A 259 15.74 -22.74 -3.94
CA ALA A 259 15.71 -23.05 -5.37
C ALA A 259 15.75 -21.79 -6.25
N ALA A 260 15.13 -20.71 -5.81
CA ALA A 260 15.13 -19.41 -6.46
C ALA A 260 16.40 -18.57 -6.18
N GLY A 261 17.32 -19.04 -5.34
CA GLY A 261 18.56 -18.33 -5.00
C GLY A 261 18.40 -17.15 -4.06
N LEU A 262 17.28 -17.07 -3.32
CA LEU A 262 16.97 -15.93 -2.43
C LEU A 262 17.86 -15.91 -1.19
N GLU A 263 18.56 -17.00 -0.87
CA GLU A 263 19.57 -17.06 0.20
C GLU A 263 20.74 -16.07 -0.03
N GLN A 264 20.90 -15.53 -1.24
CA GLN A 264 21.87 -14.47 -1.54
C GLN A 264 21.42 -13.09 -1.03
N LEU A 265 20.14 -12.92 -0.67
CA LEU A 265 19.57 -11.65 -0.27
C LEU A 265 19.55 -11.53 1.27
N PRO A 266 20.24 -10.54 1.86
CA PRO A 266 20.27 -10.37 3.33
C PRO A 266 18.88 -10.24 3.96
N TRP A 267 17.88 -9.74 3.20
CA TRP A 267 16.52 -9.62 3.69
C TRP A 267 15.85 -10.98 3.96
N TRP A 268 16.14 -11.98 3.12
CA TRP A 268 15.64 -13.34 3.36
C TRP A 268 16.12 -13.89 4.70
N HIS A 269 17.38 -13.68 5.04
CA HIS A 269 17.92 -14.10 6.35
C HIS A 269 17.23 -13.39 7.50
N LYS A 270 16.96 -12.08 7.39
CA LYS A 270 16.20 -11.35 8.41
C LYS A 270 14.79 -11.92 8.60
N LEU A 271 14.08 -12.26 7.50
CA LEU A 271 12.75 -12.86 7.59
C LEU A 271 12.77 -14.22 8.29
N THR A 272 13.76 -15.07 8.00
CA THR A 272 13.88 -16.40 8.59
C THR A 272 14.40 -16.39 10.04
N GLU A 273 15.31 -15.48 10.38
CA GLU A 273 15.84 -15.29 11.72
C GLU A 273 14.80 -14.69 12.67
N HIS A 274 13.86 -13.88 12.14
CA HIS A 274 12.83 -13.18 12.90
C HIS A 274 11.42 -13.64 12.53
N ALA A 275 11.21 -14.96 12.47
CA ALA A 275 9.89 -15.53 12.15
C ALA A 275 8.82 -15.27 13.23
N ALA A 276 9.23 -15.02 14.48
CA ALA A 276 8.37 -14.58 15.58
C ALA A 276 8.36 -13.06 15.71
N TYR A 277 7.34 -12.52 16.37
CA TYR A 277 7.21 -11.09 16.64
C TYR A 277 8.16 -10.65 17.77
N ASP A 278 9.45 -10.72 17.50
CA ASP A 278 10.51 -10.37 18.45
C ASP A 278 10.86 -8.87 18.44
N ALA A 279 11.96 -8.51 19.10
CA ALA A 279 12.40 -7.11 19.17
C ALA A 279 12.70 -6.50 17.79
N PHE A 280 13.12 -7.30 16.80
CA PHE A 280 13.35 -6.82 15.45
C PHE A 280 12.09 -6.18 14.84
N TRP A 281 10.92 -6.83 14.97
CA TRP A 281 9.66 -6.28 14.48
C TRP A 281 9.10 -5.19 15.41
N GLN A 282 9.13 -5.44 16.72
CA GLN A 282 8.50 -4.55 17.72
C GLN A 282 9.14 -3.16 17.78
N GLU A 283 10.45 -3.06 17.60
CA GLU A 283 11.18 -1.78 17.67
C GLU A 283 10.97 -0.92 16.43
N GLN A 284 10.63 -1.51 15.28
CA GLN A 284 10.37 -0.80 14.05
C GLN A 284 8.89 -0.66 13.70
N ALA A 285 7.97 -1.22 14.48
CA ALA A 285 6.53 -1.06 14.33
C ALA A 285 6.13 0.42 14.52
N LEU A 286 5.82 1.11 13.41
CA LEU A 286 5.64 2.57 13.43
C LEU A 286 4.36 3.02 14.13
N ASP A 287 3.31 2.21 14.19
CA ASP A 287 2.12 2.48 15.02
C ASP A 287 2.51 2.62 16.50
N LYS A 288 3.37 1.74 17.01
CA LYS A 288 3.89 1.78 18.38
C LYS A 288 4.86 2.94 18.61
N VAL A 289 5.68 3.25 17.61
CA VAL A 289 6.56 4.42 17.65
C VAL A 289 5.73 5.70 17.70
N MET A 290 4.75 5.84 16.81
CA MET A 290 3.87 7.00 16.75
C MET A 290 3.01 7.13 18.01
N ALA A 291 2.58 6.04 18.63
CA ALA A 291 1.88 6.06 19.92
C ALA A 291 2.66 6.77 21.04
N ARG A 292 3.98 6.82 20.96
CA ARG A 292 4.87 7.49 21.94
C ARG A 292 5.28 8.91 21.52
N THR A 293 5.06 9.27 20.24
CA THR A 293 5.50 10.54 19.63
C THR A 293 4.33 11.52 19.58
N PRO A 294 4.44 12.77 20.08
CA PRO A 294 3.37 13.75 19.94
C PRO A 294 3.06 14.03 18.47
N LEU A 295 1.80 13.90 18.06
CA LEU A 295 1.38 14.31 16.72
C LEU A 295 1.43 15.84 16.62
N LYS A 296 2.25 16.36 15.72
CA LYS A 296 2.46 17.80 15.51
C LYS A 296 1.97 18.29 14.15
N VAL A 297 1.81 17.38 13.22
CA VAL A 297 1.44 17.65 11.82
C VAL A 297 0.08 17.04 11.57
N PRO A 298 -0.91 17.77 11.04
CA PRO A 298 -2.18 17.21 10.59
C PRO A 298 -1.91 16.05 9.64
N THR A 299 -2.42 14.87 9.99
CA THR A 299 -2.17 13.63 9.27
C THR A 299 -3.48 12.97 8.89
N MET A 300 -3.66 12.67 7.61
CA MET A 300 -4.79 11.90 7.09
C MET A 300 -4.29 10.50 6.72
N TRP A 301 -4.61 9.53 7.57
CA TRP A 301 -4.35 8.11 7.33
C TRP A 301 -5.33 7.60 6.28
N LEU A 302 -4.82 7.05 5.20
CA LEU A 302 -5.62 6.61 4.07
C LEU A 302 -5.44 5.12 3.85
N GLN A 303 -6.56 4.37 3.72
CA GLN A 303 -6.56 2.91 3.56
C GLN A 303 -7.61 2.47 2.55
N GLY A 304 -7.31 1.41 1.80
CA GLY A 304 -8.32 0.66 1.07
C GLY A 304 -9.01 -0.35 1.99
N LEU A 305 -10.34 -0.48 1.92
CA LEU A 305 -11.09 -1.51 2.68
C LEU A 305 -10.78 -2.92 2.19
N TRP A 306 -10.35 -3.07 0.94
CA TRP A 306 -9.87 -4.32 0.33
C TRP A 306 -8.40 -4.20 -0.11
N ASP A 307 -7.59 -3.58 0.75
CA ASP A 307 -6.15 -3.50 0.53
C ASP A 307 -5.54 -4.90 0.68
N GLN A 308 -4.94 -5.41 -0.40
CA GLN A 308 -4.37 -6.74 -0.43
C GLN A 308 -2.90 -6.79 -0.02
N GLU A 309 -2.28 -5.66 0.30
CA GLU A 309 -0.86 -5.55 0.65
C GLU A 309 -0.65 -5.07 2.08
N ASP A 310 -0.99 -3.81 2.38
CA ASP A 310 -0.76 -3.18 3.67
C ASP A 310 -2.08 -3.01 4.42
N MET A 311 -2.54 -4.08 5.09
CA MET A 311 -3.87 -4.15 5.73
C MET A 311 -3.88 -3.60 7.16
N TRP A 312 -2.73 -3.51 7.80
CA TRP A 312 -2.59 -3.11 9.20
C TRP A 312 -2.36 -1.62 9.38
N GLY A 313 -1.52 -1.03 8.54
CA GLY A 313 -0.80 0.21 8.80
C GLY A 313 -1.62 1.44 9.14
N ALA A 314 -2.48 1.92 8.25
CA ALA A 314 -3.17 3.20 8.44
C ALA A 314 -4.15 3.16 9.62
N ILE A 315 -4.97 2.10 9.70
CA ILE A 315 -6.01 1.98 10.74
C ILE A 315 -5.41 1.87 12.14
N HIS A 316 -4.34 1.07 12.33
CA HIS A 316 -3.72 0.91 13.64
C HIS A 316 -2.91 2.14 14.05
N SER A 317 -2.31 2.84 13.09
CA SER A 317 -1.66 4.13 13.35
C SER A 317 -2.67 5.20 13.75
N TYR A 318 -3.80 5.30 13.04
CA TYR A 318 -4.91 6.20 13.43
C TYR A 318 -5.36 5.89 14.87
N ALA A 319 -5.67 4.62 15.17
CA ALA A 319 -6.14 4.21 16.48
C ALA A 319 -5.12 4.50 17.60
N ALA A 320 -3.82 4.32 17.33
CA ALA A 320 -2.74 4.62 18.28
C ALA A 320 -2.61 6.13 18.58
N MET A 321 -2.98 6.99 17.62
CA MET A 321 -2.89 8.44 17.74
C MET A 321 -4.15 9.09 18.30
N GLU A 322 -5.33 8.50 18.06
CA GLU A 322 -6.65 9.07 18.37
C GLU A 322 -6.82 9.51 19.83
N PRO A 323 -6.38 8.76 20.86
CA PRO A 323 -6.54 9.17 22.25
C PRO A 323 -5.86 10.51 22.60
N ARG A 324 -4.94 10.99 21.75
CA ARG A 324 -4.17 12.22 21.97
C ARG A 324 -4.66 13.41 21.17
N ASP A 325 -5.45 13.21 20.13
CA ASP A 325 -6.09 14.29 19.37
C ASP A 325 -7.50 14.62 19.88
N LYS A 326 -7.58 15.08 21.13
CA LYS A 326 -8.86 15.41 21.79
C LYS A 326 -9.71 16.47 21.08
N ARG A 327 -9.15 17.18 20.09
CA ARG A 327 -9.84 18.23 19.34
C ARG A 327 -10.20 17.84 17.92
N ASN A 328 -9.84 16.63 17.49
CA ASN A 328 -10.01 16.14 16.12
C ASN A 328 -9.48 17.16 15.09
N THR A 329 -8.23 17.59 15.26
CA THR A 329 -7.59 18.62 14.41
C THR A 329 -6.28 18.16 13.79
N LEU A 330 -5.79 16.98 14.17
CA LEU A 330 -4.48 16.48 13.76
C LEU A 330 -4.53 15.04 13.21
N ASN A 331 -5.53 14.26 13.58
CA ASN A 331 -5.61 12.83 13.29
C ASN A 331 -6.89 12.50 12.52
N TYR A 332 -6.78 12.16 11.25
CA TYR A 332 -7.89 11.91 10.35
C TYR A 332 -7.76 10.52 9.74
N LEU A 333 -8.89 9.84 9.50
CA LEU A 333 -8.93 8.54 8.85
C LEU A 333 -9.83 8.59 7.62
N VAL A 334 -9.33 8.06 6.51
CA VAL A 334 -10.13 7.84 5.30
C VAL A 334 -9.98 6.39 4.87
N MET A 335 -11.10 5.71 4.63
CA MET A 335 -11.10 4.36 4.08
C MET A 335 -12.10 4.27 2.92
N GLY A 336 -11.58 4.02 1.73
CA GLY A 336 -12.40 3.87 0.53
C GLY A 336 -12.57 2.41 0.10
N PRO A 337 -13.49 2.14 -0.85
CA PRO A 337 -13.77 0.78 -1.34
C PRO A 337 -12.68 0.34 -2.34
N TRP A 338 -11.43 0.52 -1.95
CA TRP A 338 -10.27 0.40 -2.81
C TRP A 338 -9.42 -0.82 -2.47
N ARG A 339 -8.74 -1.32 -3.50
CA ARG A 339 -7.54 -2.14 -3.37
C ARG A 339 -6.33 -1.27 -3.03
N HIS A 340 -5.18 -1.92 -2.81
CA HIS A 340 -3.91 -1.23 -2.59
C HIS A 340 -3.63 -0.15 -3.64
N SER A 341 -3.38 1.07 -3.19
CA SER A 341 -3.07 2.25 -4.02
C SER A 341 -4.17 2.68 -5.02
N GLN A 342 -5.38 2.09 -5.02
CA GLN A 342 -6.40 2.43 -6.02
C GLN A 342 -6.88 3.88 -5.93
N VAL A 343 -6.76 4.51 -4.80
CA VAL A 343 -7.04 5.95 -4.62
C VAL A 343 -6.31 6.83 -5.64
N ASN A 344 -5.19 6.36 -6.22
CA ASN A 344 -4.40 7.05 -7.24
C ASN A 344 -4.82 6.72 -8.69
N TYR A 345 -5.91 5.96 -8.86
CA TYR A 345 -6.42 5.51 -10.15
C TYR A 345 -7.94 5.74 -10.23
N ASP A 346 -8.60 5.01 -11.13
CA ASP A 346 -10.06 4.97 -11.21
C ASP A 346 -10.62 4.11 -10.07
N GLY A 347 -11.55 4.69 -9.32
CA GLY A 347 -12.23 4.06 -8.19
C GLY A 347 -13.70 3.75 -8.46
N SER A 348 -14.12 3.61 -9.73
CA SER A 348 -15.51 3.32 -10.10
C SER A 348 -15.91 1.87 -9.90
N ALA A 349 -14.93 0.95 -9.85
CA ALA A 349 -15.16 -0.48 -9.70
C ALA A 349 -13.98 -1.19 -9.02
N LEU A 350 -14.27 -2.36 -8.43
CA LEU A 350 -13.25 -3.30 -7.96
C LEU A 350 -13.76 -4.73 -8.21
N GLY A 351 -13.12 -5.48 -9.11
CA GLY A 351 -13.59 -6.80 -9.51
C GLY A 351 -15.01 -6.75 -10.10
N ALA A 352 -15.93 -7.49 -9.50
CA ALA A 352 -17.34 -7.49 -9.88
C ALA A 352 -18.17 -6.34 -9.27
N LEU A 353 -17.59 -5.63 -8.30
CA LEU A 353 -18.26 -4.53 -7.61
C LEU A 353 -18.20 -3.24 -8.43
N ASN A 354 -19.34 -2.55 -8.51
CA ASN A 354 -19.43 -1.21 -9.10
C ASN A 354 -19.85 -0.23 -8.01
N PHE A 355 -19.21 0.94 -7.99
CA PHE A 355 -19.48 1.98 -7.02
C PHE A 355 -20.24 3.14 -7.67
N GLU A 356 -20.80 4.03 -6.84
CA GLU A 356 -21.51 5.22 -7.34
C GLU A 356 -20.51 6.29 -7.79
N GLY A 357 -20.09 6.19 -9.04
CA GLY A 357 -19.07 7.05 -9.66
C GLY A 357 -17.63 6.66 -9.30
N ASP A 358 -16.68 7.50 -9.73
CA ASP A 358 -15.25 7.32 -9.40
C ASP A 358 -14.97 7.79 -7.97
N THR A 359 -15.08 6.88 -7.01
CA THR A 359 -14.88 7.14 -5.57
C THR A 359 -13.49 7.68 -5.25
N ALA A 360 -12.47 7.30 -6.01
CA ALA A 360 -11.11 7.78 -5.83
C ALA A 360 -10.97 9.24 -6.27
N ARG A 361 -11.52 9.60 -7.43
CA ARG A 361 -11.53 10.99 -7.89
C ARG A 361 -12.40 11.89 -7.02
N GLN A 362 -13.58 11.42 -6.59
CA GLN A 362 -14.44 12.13 -5.64
C GLN A 362 -13.66 12.47 -4.37
N PHE A 363 -13.01 11.49 -3.76
CA PHE A 363 -12.19 11.71 -2.59
C PHE A 363 -11.05 12.70 -2.86
N ARG A 364 -10.27 12.53 -3.93
CA ARG A 364 -9.14 13.41 -4.23
C ARG A 364 -9.57 14.87 -4.45
N SER A 365 -10.69 15.10 -5.15
CA SER A 365 -11.15 16.45 -5.48
C SER A 365 -11.94 17.11 -4.35
N GLU A 366 -12.78 16.36 -3.63
CA GLU A 366 -13.74 16.92 -2.68
C GLU A 366 -13.25 16.90 -1.22
N VAL A 367 -12.31 16.01 -0.89
CA VAL A 367 -11.80 15.86 0.48
C VAL A 367 -10.29 16.12 0.56
N LEU A 368 -9.50 15.40 -0.22
CA LEU A 368 -8.03 15.48 -0.13
C LEU A 368 -7.52 16.88 -0.48
N ARG A 369 -7.90 17.40 -1.63
CA ARG A 369 -7.43 18.72 -2.08
C ARG A 369 -7.82 19.84 -1.11
N PRO A 370 -9.08 20.03 -0.69
CA PRO A 370 -9.42 21.05 0.30
C PRO A 370 -8.69 20.86 1.64
N PHE A 371 -8.50 19.62 2.09
CA PHE A 371 -7.72 19.31 3.28
C PHE A 371 -6.27 19.78 3.16
N LEU A 372 -5.63 19.55 2.02
CA LEU A 372 -4.26 19.97 1.78
C LEU A 372 -4.15 21.48 1.61
N ASP A 373 -5.05 22.08 0.83
CA ASP A 373 -5.04 23.53 0.52
C ASP A 373 -5.11 24.35 1.81
N GLN A 374 -5.92 23.99 2.80
CA GLN A 374 -6.03 24.75 4.06
C GLN A 374 -4.71 24.87 4.84
N TYR A 375 -3.79 23.92 4.68
CA TYR A 375 -2.49 23.93 5.36
C TYR A 375 -1.36 24.48 4.48
N LEU A 376 -1.49 24.35 3.18
CA LEU A 376 -0.39 24.59 2.23
C LEU A 376 -0.58 25.85 1.40
N VAL A 377 -1.80 26.22 1.06
CA VAL A 377 -2.09 27.41 0.23
C VAL A 377 -2.38 28.62 1.12
N ASP A 378 -1.71 29.73 0.87
CA ASP A 378 -1.93 30.95 1.64
C ASP A 378 -3.33 31.53 1.40
N GLY A 379 -4.07 31.76 2.48
CA GLY A 379 -5.44 32.30 2.42
C GLY A 379 -6.53 31.29 2.01
N ALA A 380 -6.20 30.01 1.86
CA ALA A 380 -7.21 28.99 1.61
C ALA A 380 -8.22 28.88 2.76
N PRO A 381 -9.50 28.62 2.47
CA PRO A 381 -10.51 28.44 3.49
C PRO A 381 -10.25 27.16 4.31
N LYS A 382 -10.81 27.12 5.53
CA LYS A 382 -10.82 25.89 6.31
C LYS A 382 -11.69 24.85 5.61
N ALA A 383 -11.14 23.64 5.42
CA ALA A 383 -11.88 22.53 4.82
C ALA A 383 -12.88 21.93 5.82
N ASP A 384 -14.00 21.44 5.31
CA ASP A 384 -14.98 20.64 6.05
C ASP A 384 -14.60 19.16 6.00
N THR A 385 -13.42 18.82 6.53
CA THR A 385 -12.92 17.45 6.58
C THR A 385 -13.46 16.76 7.83
N PRO A 386 -14.22 15.64 7.72
CA PRO A 386 -14.64 14.88 8.87
C PRO A 386 -13.43 14.18 9.51
N PRO A 387 -13.41 13.96 10.84
CA PRO A 387 -12.36 13.17 11.49
C PRO A 387 -12.21 11.77 10.90
N VAL A 388 -13.34 11.15 10.52
CA VAL A 388 -13.37 9.86 9.82
C VAL A 388 -14.29 9.96 8.60
N PHE A 389 -13.76 9.56 7.45
CA PHE A 389 -14.47 9.49 6.18
C PHE A 389 -14.29 8.09 5.62
N ILE A 390 -15.33 7.26 5.69
CA ILE A 390 -15.24 5.84 5.35
C ILE A 390 -16.40 5.42 4.47
N TYR A 391 -16.10 4.60 3.45
CA TYR A 391 -17.11 4.10 2.53
C TYR A 391 -17.88 2.93 3.12
N ASN A 392 -19.21 2.95 3.05
CA ASN A 392 -20.06 1.82 3.36
C ASN A 392 -20.26 0.97 2.10
N THR A 393 -19.59 -0.17 2.07
CA THR A 393 -19.50 -1.02 0.88
C THR A 393 -20.79 -1.77 0.55
N GLY A 394 -21.72 -1.90 1.50
CA GLY A 394 -23.03 -2.53 1.29
C GLY A 394 -24.14 -1.55 0.90
N GLU A 395 -23.96 -0.26 1.20
CA GLU A 395 -24.91 0.81 0.87
C GLU A 395 -24.39 1.75 -0.21
N ASN A 396 -23.14 1.57 -0.62
CA ASN A 396 -22.50 2.27 -1.72
C ASN A 396 -22.45 3.81 -1.54
N HIS A 397 -22.18 4.28 -0.29
CA HIS A 397 -22.04 5.70 0.03
C HIS A 397 -20.94 5.98 1.06
N TRP A 398 -20.56 7.25 1.22
CA TRP A 398 -19.59 7.70 2.20
C TRP A 398 -20.23 8.07 3.54
N ASP A 399 -19.73 7.48 4.65
CA ASP A 399 -20.03 7.87 6.02
C ASP A 399 -19.07 8.97 6.50
N ARG A 400 -19.61 10.03 7.13
CA ARG A 400 -18.87 11.09 7.81
C ARG A 400 -19.01 10.89 9.32
N LEU A 401 -17.96 10.43 9.98
CA LEU A 401 -18.01 10.02 11.38
C LEU A 401 -17.05 10.85 12.25
N LYS A 402 -17.29 10.84 13.57
CA LYS A 402 -16.43 11.54 14.55
C LYS A 402 -15.24 10.70 15.01
N ALA A 403 -15.36 9.39 15.00
CA ALA A 403 -14.34 8.44 15.44
C ALA A 403 -14.53 7.08 14.78
N TRP A 404 -13.48 6.25 14.82
CA TRP A 404 -13.49 4.87 14.37
C TRP A 404 -12.78 3.95 15.39
N PRO A 405 -13.24 2.72 15.69
CA PRO A 405 -14.51 2.15 15.19
C PRO A 405 -15.70 3.04 15.53
N ARG A 406 -16.81 2.91 14.78
CA ARG A 406 -17.99 3.77 14.98
C ARG A 406 -18.42 3.69 16.44
N SER A 407 -18.16 4.76 17.17
CA SER A 407 -18.55 4.89 18.58
C SER A 407 -19.37 6.15 18.78
N CYS A 408 -20.22 6.11 19.78
CA CYS A 408 -21.01 7.26 20.17
C CYS A 408 -20.90 7.45 21.69
N ASP A 409 -20.78 8.69 22.11
CA ASP A 409 -20.69 9.04 23.53
C ASP A 409 -21.92 8.62 24.34
N LYS A 410 -23.10 8.60 23.72
CA LYS A 410 -24.35 8.10 24.33
C LYS A 410 -25.35 7.71 23.24
N GLY A 411 -25.97 6.54 23.39
CA GLY A 411 -27.10 6.13 22.55
C GLY A 411 -26.79 5.56 21.18
N CYS A 412 -25.57 5.19 20.92
CA CYS A 412 -25.20 4.44 19.73
C CYS A 412 -25.71 3.01 19.80
N ALA A 413 -26.34 2.55 18.75
CA ALA A 413 -26.78 1.16 18.62
C ALA A 413 -25.61 0.18 18.29
N SER A 414 -24.36 0.68 18.09
CA SER A 414 -23.25 -0.20 17.84
C SER A 414 -22.76 -0.85 19.14
N SER A 415 -22.86 -2.16 19.20
CA SER A 415 -22.33 -2.98 20.28
C SER A 415 -21.71 -4.24 19.68
N SER A 416 -20.68 -4.78 20.32
CA SER A 416 -20.17 -6.08 19.98
C SER A 416 -21.28 -7.12 20.20
N ARG A 417 -21.64 -7.86 19.16
CA ARG A 417 -22.65 -8.93 19.20
C ARG A 417 -21.99 -10.24 18.75
N PRO A 418 -22.08 -11.30 19.58
CA PRO A 418 -21.56 -12.59 19.18
C PRO A 418 -22.43 -13.21 18.07
N LEU A 419 -21.78 -13.81 17.08
CA LEU A 419 -22.35 -14.60 16.02
C LEU A 419 -21.82 -16.03 16.16
N TYR A 420 -22.69 -16.98 16.46
CA TYR A 420 -22.30 -18.33 16.87
C TYR A 420 -22.29 -19.29 15.71
N LEU A 421 -21.18 -20.03 15.56
CA LEU A 421 -21.09 -21.23 14.73
C LEU A 421 -21.90 -22.34 15.40
N GLN A 422 -22.80 -22.98 14.66
CA GLN A 422 -23.67 -24.03 15.18
C GLN A 422 -23.61 -25.28 14.30
N ALA A 423 -24.01 -26.43 14.86
CA ALA A 423 -24.02 -27.70 14.15
C ALA A 423 -24.80 -27.63 12.83
N GLY A 424 -24.32 -28.40 11.84
CA GLY A 424 -24.93 -28.44 10.51
C GLY A 424 -24.70 -27.21 9.66
N GLY A 425 -23.59 -26.50 9.86
CA GLY A 425 -23.24 -25.30 9.06
C GLY A 425 -24.12 -24.08 9.32
N LYS A 426 -24.81 -24.03 10.45
CA LYS A 426 -25.69 -22.92 10.80
C LYS A 426 -24.93 -21.79 11.51
N LEU A 427 -25.23 -20.54 11.16
CA LEU A 427 -24.73 -19.34 11.80
C LEU A 427 -25.87 -18.55 12.43
N SER A 428 -25.76 -18.14 13.69
CA SER A 428 -26.86 -17.47 14.39
C SER A 428 -26.39 -16.50 15.48
N PHE A 429 -27.14 -15.43 15.69
CA PHE A 429 -26.98 -14.54 16.85
C PHE A 429 -27.54 -15.13 18.16
N GLN A 430 -28.25 -16.24 18.07
CA GLN A 430 -28.76 -16.96 19.25
C GLN A 430 -27.70 -17.91 19.76
N GLN A 431 -27.44 -17.87 21.07
CA GLN A 431 -26.51 -18.79 21.70
C GLN A 431 -26.98 -20.25 21.53
N PRO A 432 -26.07 -21.19 21.24
CA PRO A 432 -26.40 -22.63 21.19
C PRO A 432 -27.01 -23.11 22.51
N VAL A 433 -27.94 -24.04 22.43
CA VAL A 433 -28.57 -24.66 23.62
C VAL A 433 -27.50 -25.43 24.40
N ALA A 434 -27.42 -25.21 25.70
CA ALA A 434 -26.48 -25.90 26.56
C ALA A 434 -26.70 -27.43 26.49
N GLY A 435 -25.63 -28.20 26.31
CA GLY A 435 -25.66 -29.67 26.19
C GLY A 435 -25.78 -30.19 24.76
N GLN A 436 -25.96 -29.33 23.75
CA GLN A 436 -25.82 -29.69 22.33
C GLN A 436 -24.39 -29.43 21.83
N ALA A 437 -23.41 -29.83 22.64
CA ALA A 437 -22.02 -29.72 22.21
C ALA A 437 -21.74 -30.67 21.04
N GLY A 438 -21.36 -30.12 19.91
CA GLY A 438 -20.90 -30.84 18.73
C GLY A 438 -19.64 -30.14 18.20
N PHE A 439 -18.99 -30.76 17.27
CA PHE A 439 -17.91 -30.17 16.50
C PHE A 439 -18.10 -30.53 15.03
N GLU A 440 -17.62 -29.67 14.16
CA GLU A 440 -17.43 -29.95 12.75
C GLU A 440 -15.93 -30.18 12.51
N GLU A 441 -15.61 -31.11 11.62
CA GLU A 441 -14.22 -31.48 11.35
C GLU A 441 -13.92 -31.54 9.86
N TYR A 442 -12.67 -31.28 9.51
CA TYR A 442 -12.15 -31.47 8.16
C TYR A 442 -10.70 -31.96 8.19
N VAL A 443 -10.24 -32.46 7.07
CA VAL A 443 -8.85 -32.84 6.90
C VAL A 443 -8.13 -31.73 6.14
N SER A 444 -7.19 -31.06 6.83
CA SER A 444 -6.27 -30.14 6.17
C SER A 444 -5.13 -30.94 5.56
N ASP A 445 -5.15 -31.11 4.22
CA ASP A 445 -4.12 -31.85 3.48
C ASP A 445 -3.07 -30.86 2.91
N PRO A 446 -1.84 -30.81 3.44
CA PRO A 446 -0.80 -29.92 2.92
C PRO A 446 -0.37 -30.24 1.48
N ALA A 447 -0.73 -31.43 0.94
CA ALA A 447 -0.51 -31.77 -0.46
C ALA A 447 -1.61 -31.22 -1.39
N LYS A 448 -2.74 -30.76 -0.84
CA LYS A 448 -3.87 -30.18 -1.59
C LYS A 448 -4.44 -28.93 -0.89
N PRO A 449 -3.60 -27.94 -0.55
CA PRO A 449 -4.06 -26.78 0.20
C PRO A 449 -5.19 -26.03 -0.52
N VAL A 450 -6.04 -25.36 0.24
CA VAL A 450 -7.11 -24.54 -0.33
C VAL A 450 -6.49 -23.33 -1.03
N PRO A 451 -6.76 -23.13 -2.32
CA PRO A 451 -6.23 -21.98 -3.05
C PRO A 451 -6.93 -20.68 -2.61
N PHE A 452 -6.23 -19.53 -2.69
CA PHE A 452 -6.81 -18.23 -2.34
C PHE A 452 -7.69 -17.64 -3.45
N VAL A 453 -7.48 -18.10 -4.70
CA VAL A 453 -8.30 -17.81 -5.89
C VAL A 453 -8.41 -19.08 -6.74
N PRO A 454 -9.36 -19.17 -7.70
CA PRO A 454 -9.41 -20.27 -8.64
C PRO A 454 -8.09 -20.47 -9.39
N ARG A 455 -7.73 -21.72 -9.64
CA ARG A 455 -6.55 -22.08 -10.44
C ARG A 455 -6.82 -21.92 -11.95
N PRO A 456 -5.81 -21.58 -12.78
CA PRO A 456 -4.41 -21.36 -12.40
C PRO A 456 -4.20 -20.05 -11.64
N VAL A 457 -3.28 -20.06 -10.66
CA VAL A 457 -2.83 -18.87 -9.94
C VAL A 457 -1.62 -18.28 -10.66
N ASP A 458 -1.68 -17.02 -11.04
CA ASP A 458 -0.57 -16.32 -11.68
C ASP A 458 -0.34 -14.97 -10.99
N PHE A 459 0.71 -14.88 -10.16
CA PHE A 459 1.05 -13.61 -9.47
C PHE A 459 1.50 -12.51 -10.42
N ALA A 460 1.83 -12.83 -11.68
CA ALA A 460 2.09 -11.83 -12.70
C ALA A 460 0.79 -11.26 -13.32
N ASP A 461 -0.35 -11.94 -13.16
CA ASP A 461 -1.65 -11.40 -13.56
C ASP A 461 -2.08 -10.29 -12.60
N ARG A 462 -1.90 -9.06 -13.05
CA ARG A 462 -2.26 -7.87 -12.26
C ARG A 462 -3.77 -7.81 -11.95
N ALA A 463 -4.63 -8.28 -12.85
CA ALA A 463 -6.07 -8.25 -12.64
C ALA A 463 -6.45 -9.18 -11.50
N MET A 464 -5.95 -10.41 -11.49
CA MET A 464 -6.13 -11.36 -10.40
C MET A 464 -5.59 -10.79 -9.09
N TRP A 465 -4.34 -10.30 -9.07
CA TRP A 465 -3.71 -9.76 -7.88
C TRP A 465 -4.48 -8.59 -7.25
N THR A 466 -5.04 -7.71 -8.08
CA THR A 466 -5.72 -6.51 -7.59
C THR A 466 -7.18 -6.73 -7.18
N THR A 467 -7.77 -7.90 -7.46
CA THR A 467 -9.20 -8.17 -7.20
C THR A 467 -9.48 -9.38 -6.32
N TRP A 468 -8.45 -10.12 -5.88
CA TRP A 468 -8.66 -11.38 -5.17
C TRP A 468 -9.45 -11.24 -3.85
N LEU A 469 -9.31 -10.10 -3.15
CA LEU A 469 -10.06 -9.84 -1.91
C LEU A 469 -11.57 -9.65 -2.11
N VAL A 470 -12.00 -9.39 -3.33
CA VAL A 470 -13.43 -9.30 -3.69
C VAL A 470 -13.88 -10.43 -4.60
N HIS A 471 -13.05 -11.46 -4.77
CA HIS A 471 -13.38 -12.60 -5.62
C HIS A 471 -14.45 -13.48 -4.98
N ASP A 472 -15.42 -13.91 -5.80
CA ASP A 472 -16.51 -14.81 -5.43
C ASP A 472 -15.99 -16.09 -4.76
N GLN A 473 -16.44 -16.38 -3.54
CA GLN A 473 -15.94 -17.51 -2.75
C GLN A 473 -16.65 -18.84 -3.04
N ARG A 474 -17.64 -18.87 -3.94
CA ARG A 474 -18.30 -20.12 -4.36
C ARG A 474 -17.34 -21.18 -4.90
N PHE A 475 -16.15 -20.79 -5.39
CA PHE A 475 -15.13 -21.74 -5.88
C PHE A 475 -14.57 -22.67 -4.79
N VAL A 476 -14.72 -22.32 -3.51
CA VAL A 476 -14.33 -23.16 -2.38
C VAL A 476 -15.52 -23.71 -1.61
N ASP A 477 -16.73 -23.30 -1.95
CA ASP A 477 -17.93 -23.81 -1.30
C ASP A 477 -18.12 -25.30 -1.60
N GLY A 478 -18.58 -26.04 -0.59
CA GLY A 478 -18.74 -27.49 -0.69
C GLY A 478 -17.43 -28.32 -0.74
N ARG A 479 -16.26 -27.70 -0.60
CA ARG A 479 -15.00 -28.43 -0.42
C ARG A 479 -14.99 -29.15 0.94
N PRO A 480 -14.47 -30.40 1.02
CA PRO A 480 -14.42 -31.14 2.29
C PRO A 480 -13.41 -30.57 3.30
N ASP A 481 -12.55 -29.65 2.90
CA ASP A 481 -11.52 -29.00 3.70
C ASP A 481 -11.84 -27.52 4.00
N VAL A 482 -13.10 -27.11 3.79
CA VAL A 482 -13.64 -25.78 4.12
C VAL A 482 -14.95 -25.97 4.88
N LEU A 483 -15.00 -25.49 6.13
CA LEU A 483 -16.26 -25.44 6.87
C LEU A 483 -16.99 -24.14 6.54
N THR A 484 -18.26 -24.26 6.18
CA THR A 484 -19.12 -23.13 5.83
C THR A 484 -20.29 -23.05 6.80
N PHE A 485 -20.47 -21.87 7.42
CA PHE A 485 -21.59 -21.57 8.31
C PHE A 485 -22.35 -20.37 7.77
N VAL A 486 -23.68 -20.48 7.67
CA VAL A 486 -24.50 -19.45 7.03
C VAL A 486 -25.77 -19.16 7.84
N THR A 487 -26.18 -17.88 7.86
CA THR A 487 -27.45 -17.47 8.48
C THR A 487 -28.64 -17.77 7.57
N GLU A 488 -29.84 -17.72 8.13
CA GLU A 488 -31.04 -17.49 7.32
C GLU A 488 -30.94 -16.12 6.61
N PRO A 489 -31.70 -15.90 5.52
CA PRO A 489 -31.75 -14.58 4.89
C PRO A 489 -32.11 -13.48 5.91
N LEU A 490 -31.37 -12.40 5.87
CA LEU A 490 -31.65 -11.25 6.75
C LEU A 490 -32.99 -10.60 6.38
N THR A 491 -33.76 -10.24 7.38
CA THR A 491 -35.03 -9.52 7.23
C THR A 491 -34.85 -8.00 7.33
N GLU A 492 -33.76 -7.55 7.96
CA GLU A 492 -33.39 -6.15 8.17
C GLU A 492 -31.91 -5.95 7.85
N PRO A 493 -31.49 -4.71 7.50
CA PRO A 493 -30.08 -4.43 7.27
C PRO A 493 -29.24 -4.68 8.52
N LEU A 494 -28.05 -5.27 8.34
CA LEU A 494 -27.07 -5.49 9.40
C LEU A 494 -25.77 -4.79 9.05
N GLN A 495 -25.41 -3.73 9.78
CA GLN A 495 -24.16 -3.00 9.54
C GLN A 495 -23.03 -3.47 10.46
N ILE A 496 -21.87 -3.73 9.88
CA ILE A 496 -20.58 -3.84 10.57
C ILE A 496 -19.84 -2.52 10.41
N ALA A 497 -19.37 -1.95 11.54
CA ALA A 497 -18.62 -0.69 11.54
C ALA A 497 -17.45 -0.78 12.54
N GLY A 498 -16.44 -1.58 12.21
CA GLY A 498 -15.28 -1.89 13.04
C GLY A 498 -14.59 -3.17 12.60
N ALA A 499 -13.68 -3.67 13.41
CA ALA A 499 -12.97 -4.92 13.19
C ALA A 499 -13.76 -6.09 13.77
N PRO A 500 -14.18 -7.08 12.97
CA PRO A 500 -14.73 -8.32 13.51
C PRO A 500 -13.67 -9.10 14.28
N GLU A 501 -14.08 -9.75 15.38
CA GLU A 501 -13.20 -10.59 16.19
C GLU A 501 -13.58 -12.05 16.07
N VAL A 502 -12.59 -12.90 15.92
CA VAL A 502 -12.72 -14.36 15.91
C VAL A 502 -12.44 -14.91 17.30
N HIS A 503 -13.37 -15.70 17.82
CA HIS A 503 -13.22 -16.51 19.03
C HIS A 503 -13.49 -17.97 18.67
N LEU A 504 -12.45 -18.73 18.40
CA LEU A 504 -12.55 -20.10 17.92
C LEU A 504 -12.05 -21.08 18.98
N GLN A 505 -12.88 -22.09 19.29
CA GLN A 505 -12.45 -23.29 20.02
C GLN A 505 -12.16 -24.38 19.00
N ALA A 506 -10.89 -24.74 18.85
CA ALA A 506 -10.48 -25.68 17.82
C ALA A 506 -9.35 -26.60 18.30
N SER A 507 -9.23 -27.76 17.66
CA SER A 507 -8.14 -28.71 17.90
C SER A 507 -7.57 -29.19 16.56
N THR A 508 -6.33 -29.67 16.59
CA THR A 508 -5.70 -30.35 15.46
C THR A 508 -5.12 -31.68 15.92
N SER A 509 -5.03 -32.65 15.03
CA SER A 509 -4.29 -33.89 15.27
C SER A 509 -2.77 -33.71 15.22
N GLY A 510 -2.30 -32.59 14.65
CA GLY A 510 -0.89 -32.22 14.57
C GLY A 510 -0.40 -31.41 15.76
N SER A 511 0.80 -30.84 15.62
CA SER A 511 1.43 -29.96 16.60
C SER A 511 1.29 -28.47 16.26
N ASP A 512 0.69 -28.14 15.14
CA ASP A 512 0.33 -26.79 14.71
C ASP A 512 -0.79 -26.81 13.67
N SER A 513 -1.43 -25.68 13.42
CA SER A 513 -2.40 -25.44 12.34
C SER A 513 -2.56 -23.95 12.12
N ASP A 514 -2.89 -23.57 10.89
CA ASP A 514 -3.37 -22.23 10.59
C ASP A 514 -4.90 -22.19 10.59
N TRP A 515 -5.46 -21.08 11.00
CA TRP A 515 -6.88 -20.81 10.98
C TRP A 515 -7.15 -19.61 10.08
N VAL A 516 -7.74 -19.86 8.93
CA VAL A 516 -8.23 -18.81 8.02
C VAL A 516 -9.71 -18.65 8.27
N VAL A 517 -10.13 -17.45 8.61
CA VAL A 517 -11.54 -17.12 8.81
C VAL A 517 -11.93 -16.02 7.83
N LYS A 518 -13.00 -16.25 7.08
CA LYS A 518 -13.58 -15.32 6.13
C LYS A 518 -14.99 -14.93 6.60
N LEU A 519 -15.27 -13.64 6.65
CA LEU A 519 -16.62 -13.10 6.80
C LEU A 519 -17.12 -12.69 5.42
N ILE A 520 -18.24 -13.22 5.00
CA ILE A 520 -18.73 -13.16 3.62
C ILE A 520 -20.18 -12.66 3.61
N ASP A 521 -20.47 -11.77 2.67
CA ASP A 521 -21.83 -11.37 2.29
C ASP A 521 -22.31 -12.23 1.13
N VAL A 522 -23.31 -13.08 1.40
CA VAL A 522 -23.95 -13.93 0.38
C VAL A 522 -25.14 -13.19 -0.20
N TYR A 523 -25.04 -12.87 -1.47
CA TYR A 523 -26.09 -12.19 -2.22
C TYR A 523 -27.27 -13.13 -2.50
N PRO A 524 -28.51 -12.61 -2.65
CA PRO A 524 -29.65 -13.40 -3.11
C PRO A 524 -29.37 -14.09 -4.45
N GLU A 525 -29.94 -15.28 -4.67
CA GLU A 525 -29.77 -16.03 -5.93
C GLU A 525 -30.21 -15.22 -7.17
N GLU A 526 -31.26 -14.40 -7.01
CA GLU A 526 -31.78 -13.54 -8.07
C GLU A 526 -31.50 -12.06 -7.75
N MET A 527 -30.67 -11.44 -8.57
CA MET A 527 -30.34 -10.02 -8.50
C MET A 527 -30.75 -9.34 -9.82
N ALA A 528 -31.97 -8.83 -9.89
CA ALA A 528 -32.50 -8.20 -11.11
C ALA A 528 -31.68 -6.97 -11.56
N SER A 529 -31.12 -6.21 -10.62
CA SER A 529 -30.27 -5.04 -10.89
C SER A 529 -28.88 -5.40 -11.42
N ASN A 530 -28.34 -6.57 -11.04
CA ASN A 530 -27.05 -7.07 -11.50
C ASN A 530 -27.02 -8.61 -11.46
N PRO A 531 -27.48 -9.27 -12.53
CA PRO A 531 -27.58 -10.74 -12.58
C PRO A 531 -26.26 -11.49 -12.33
N LYS A 532 -25.10 -10.83 -12.57
CA LYS A 532 -23.78 -11.41 -12.29
C LYS A 532 -23.51 -11.57 -10.78
N MET A 533 -24.20 -10.81 -9.96
CA MET A 533 -24.09 -10.88 -8.50
C MET A 533 -25.06 -11.87 -7.87
N GLY A 534 -25.89 -12.55 -8.65
CA GLY A 534 -26.79 -13.59 -8.14
C GLY A 534 -26.02 -14.71 -7.44
N GLY A 535 -26.30 -14.95 -6.16
CA GLY A 535 -25.60 -15.91 -5.31
C GLY A 535 -24.13 -15.61 -5.06
N TYR A 536 -23.65 -14.39 -5.33
CA TYR A 536 -22.23 -14.00 -5.15
C TYR A 536 -21.84 -14.06 -3.67
N GLU A 537 -20.70 -14.65 -3.38
CA GLU A 537 -20.13 -14.74 -2.04
C GLU A 537 -18.97 -13.74 -1.89
N LEU A 538 -19.30 -12.49 -1.47
CA LEU A 538 -18.36 -11.40 -1.34
C LEU A 538 -17.60 -11.46 -0.01
N PRO A 539 -16.28 -11.64 0.02
CA PRO A 539 -15.50 -11.46 1.24
C PRO A 539 -15.58 -10.00 1.73
N VAL A 540 -16.10 -9.82 2.93
CA VAL A 540 -16.15 -8.53 3.62
C VAL A 540 -14.85 -8.30 4.38
N SER A 541 -14.36 -9.35 5.05
CA SER A 541 -13.11 -9.32 5.79
C SER A 541 -12.57 -10.74 5.98
N LEU A 542 -11.26 -10.91 5.96
CA LEU A 542 -10.62 -12.21 6.20
C LEU A 542 -9.21 -12.04 6.80
N ALA A 543 -8.79 -13.01 7.60
CA ALA A 543 -7.42 -13.13 8.06
C ALA A 543 -7.00 -14.60 8.22
N ILE A 544 -5.69 -14.80 8.28
CA ILE A 544 -5.06 -16.07 8.64
C ILE A 544 -4.35 -15.90 9.98
N PHE A 545 -4.45 -16.90 10.84
CA PHE A 545 -3.82 -16.92 12.16
C PHE A 545 -3.07 -18.23 12.37
N ARG A 546 -1.75 -18.14 12.61
CA ARG A 546 -0.92 -19.33 12.88
C ARG A 546 -1.02 -19.76 14.33
N GLY A 547 -1.54 -20.94 14.59
CA GLY A 547 -1.97 -21.42 15.89
C GLY A 547 -0.90 -21.44 16.98
N ARG A 548 0.37 -21.67 16.61
CA ARG A 548 1.49 -21.64 17.59
C ARG A 548 1.65 -20.30 18.31
N TYR A 549 1.10 -19.20 17.76
CA TYR A 549 1.16 -17.86 18.31
C TYR A 549 -0.04 -17.47 19.19
N ARG A 550 -0.96 -18.41 19.49
CA ARG A 550 -2.19 -18.15 20.25
C ARG A 550 -2.00 -17.52 21.63
N GLU A 551 -0.88 -17.80 22.30
CA GLU A 551 -0.59 -17.29 23.64
C GLU A 551 0.38 -16.08 23.61
N SER A 552 1.27 -16.04 22.63
CA SER A 552 2.28 -15.00 22.50
C SER A 552 2.81 -14.93 21.07
N PHE A 553 2.81 -13.76 20.49
CA PHE A 553 3.39 -13.54 19.15
C PHE A 553 4.93 -13.65 19.15
N SER A 554 5.58 -13.38 20.29
CA SER A 554 7.03 -13.44 20.41
C SER A 554 7.58 -14.81 20.85
N THR A 555 6.73 -15.66 21.42
CA THR A 555 7.14 -16.97 21.95
C THR A 555 6.16 -18.04 21.47
N PRO A 556 6.38 -18.59 20.26
CA PRO A 556 5.49 -19.60 19.71
C PRO A 556 5.53 -20.87 20.55
N LYS A 557 4.36 -21.52 20.72
CA LYS A 557 4.21 -22.80 21.42
C LYS A 557 3.47 -23.79 20.57
N PRO A 558 3.95 -25.04 20.44
CA PRO A 558 3.21 -26.09 19.75
C PRO A 558 1.79 -26.26 20.30
N LEU A 559 0.88 -26.74 19.47
CA LEU A 559 -0.46 -27.11 19.86
C LEU A 559 -0.45 -28.51 20.51
N ALA A 560 -1.29 -28.71 21.50
CA ALA A 560 -1.51 -30.04 22.06
C ALA A 560 -2.45 -30.82 21.13
N SER A 561 -1.94 -31.94 20.56
CA SER A 561 -2.72 -32.80 19.65
C SER A 561 -4.05 -33.22 20.23
N ASN A 562 -5.12 -33.08 19.46
CA ASN A 562 -6.50 -33.46 19.78
C ASN A 562 -7.08 -32.81 21.07
N GLN A 563 -6.51 -31.67 21.49
CA GLN A 563 -7.04 -30.90 22.60
C GLN A 563 -7.64 -29.59 22.10
N PRO A 564 -8.91 -29.29 22.43
CA PRO A 564 -9.52 -28.01 22.10
C PRO A 564 -8.76 -26.85 22.80
N LEU A 565 -8.35 -25.87 22.01
CA LEU A 565 -7.65 -24.66 22.45
C LEU A 565 -8.43 -23.44 21.95
N ALA A 566 -8.33 -22.36 22.72
CA ALA A 566 -8.92 -21.07 22.32
C ALA A 566 -7.95 -20.30 21.40
N PHE A 567 -8.50 -19.78 20.29
CA PHE A 567 -7.83 -18.87 19.37
C PHE A 567 -8.64 -17.58 19.30
N GLN A 568 -7.98 -16.46 19.47
CA GLN A 568 -8.60 -15.13 19.39
C GLN A 568 -7.75 -14.22 18.53
N PHE A 569 -8.36 -13.63 17.49
CA PHE A 569 -7.69 -12.66 16.61
C PHE A 569 -8.69 -11.76 15.89
N GLY A 570 -8.24 -10.58 15.49
CA GLY A 570 -9.04 -9.64 14.72
C GLY A 570 -9.00 -9.92 13.21
N LEU A 571 -10.11 -9.68 12.54
CA LEU A 571 -10.13 -9.53 11.08
C LEU A 571 -9.89 -8.06 10.74
N PRO A 572 -9.43 -7.73 9.52
CA PRO A 572 -9.36 -6.34 9.06
C PRO A 572 -10.68 -5.60 9.24
N THR A 573 -10.58 -4.31 9.58
CA THR A 573 -11.76 -3.47 9.82
C THR A 573 -12.62 -3.36 8.56
N ALA A 574 -13.94 -3.30 8.75
CA ALA A 574 -14.91 -3.17 7.68
C ALA A 574 -15.99 -2.13 8.03
N ASN A 575 -16.49 -1.44 7.02
CA ASN A 575 -17.74 -0.68 7.05
C ASN A 575 -18.64 -1.22 5.95
N HIS A 576 -19.52 -2.14 6.33
CA HIS A 576 -20.33 -2.90 5.37
C HIS A 576 -21.73 -3.14 5.93
N THR A 577 -22.74 -2.92 5.11
CA THR A 577 -24.14 -3.23 5.43
C THR A 577 -24.62 -4.42 4.61
N PHE A 578 -24.83 -5.56 5.27
CA PHE A 578 -25.56 -6.68 4.70
C PHE A 578 -27.02 -6.28 4.49
N GLN A 579 -27.52 -6.41 3.29
CA GLN A 579 -28.87 -5.99 2.92
C GLN A 579 -29.94 -7.04 3.27
N PRO A 580 -31.22 -6.67 3.41
CA PRO A 580 -32.31 -7.64 3.51
C PRO A 580 -32.30 -8.63 2.33
N GLY A 581 -32.51 -9.90 2.61
CA GLY A 581 -32.41 -11.00 1.64
C GLY A 581 -31.02 -11.57 1.48
N HIS A 582 -29.96 -10.84 1.86
CA HIS A 582 -28.61 -11.39 1.95
C HIS A 582 -28.45 -12.31 3.15
N ARG A 583 -27.36 -13.07 3.18
CA ARG A 583 -26.98 -13.93 4.31
C ARG A 583 -25.57 -13.59 4.78
N VAL A 584 -25.33 -13.68 6.06
CA VAL A 584 -23.96 -13.65 6.59
C VAL A 584 -23.41 -15.08 6.55
N MET A 585 -22.21 -15.23 6.00
CA MET A 585 -21.50 -16.51 5.98
C MET A 585 -20.14 -16.37 6.65
N VAL A 586 -19.71 -17.42 7.31
CA VAL A 586 -18.35 -17.59 7.82
C VAL A 586 -17.78 -18.88 7.23
N GLN A 587 -16.64 -18.77 6.56
CA GLN A 587 -15.84 -19.92 6.13
C GLN A 587 -14.63 -20.07 7.03
N VAL A 588 -14.29 -21.31 7.42
CA VAL A 588 -13.10 -21.67 8.20
C VAL A 588 -12.32 -22.74 7.45
N GLN A 589 -11.03 -22.50 7.23
CA GLN A 589 -10.10 -23.38 6.53
C GLN A 589 -8.69 -23.25 7.11
N SER A 590 -7.74 -24.10 6.72
CA SER A 590 -6.37 -24.07 7.27
C SER A 590 -5.29 -23.62 6.28
N SER A 591 -5.66 -23.16 5.12
CA SER A 591 -4.69 -22.63 4.15
C SER A 591 -5.32 -21.58 3.23
N LEU A 592 -4.50 -20.67 2.73
CA LEU A 592 -4.83 -19.67 1.74
C LEU A 592 -3.66 -19.60 0.73
N PHE A 593 -3.53 -20.70 -0.02
CA PHE A 593 -2.34 -21.02 -0.79
C PHE A 593 -2.42 -20.56 -2.26
N PRO A 594 -1.33 -20.13 -2.87
CA PRO A 594 0.00 -19.93 -2.35
C PRO A 594 0.28 -18.52 -1.82
N LEU A 595 -0.76 -17.77 -1.45
CA LEU A 595 -0.59 -16.41 -0.88
C LEU A 595 0.28 -16.48 0.39
N TYR A 596 -0.07 -17.40 1.30
CA TYR A 596 0.70 -17.72 2.49
C TYR A 596 1.36 -19.10 2.38
N ASP A 597 2.43 -19.31 3.14
CA ASP A 597 3.10 -20.59 3.26
C ASP A 597 2.20 -21.63 3.94
N ARG A 598 2.49 -22.89 3.67
CA ARG A 598 1.77 -24.00 4.31
C ARG A 598 2.29 -24.23 5.71
N ASN A 599 1.37 -24.47 6.62
CA ASN A 599 1.68 -24.98 7.95
C ASN A 599 1.36 -26.49 7.97
N PRO A 600 2.37 -27.38 7.94
CA PRO A 600 2.17 -28.81 7.81
C PRO A 600 1.60 -29.46 9.09
#